data_ca0f9bae8b9e32c68e58a8abc492a5b5
#
_entry.id   ca0f9bae8b9e32c68e58a8abc492a5b5
#
_cell.length_a   1.000
_cell.length_b   1.000
_cell.length_c   1.000
_cell.angle_alpha   90.00
_cell.angle_beta   90.00
_cell.angle_gamma   90.00
#
_symmetry.space_group_name_H-M   'P 1'
#
loop_
_entity.id
_entity.type
_entity.pdbx_description
1 polymer ?
#
loop_
_entity_poly.entity_id
_entity_poly.type
_entity_poly.pdbx_seq_one_letter_code
_entity_poly.pdbx_strand_id
1 'polypeptide(L)'
;MNVYDYHGFDKDYREFFNKFQNPNLYSVIELGCGNGSLCYNLEQSGFNVTGTDIQNYLEYFIGNFIIDDALNSRLNMKYDFIIDRGLIHNLILDDRVDRYFDTIENITHDQSVILLKVLSPYEIRCSPFVDDPDGPYRFNEDELKDLYYELGFKCSYLKDTYFYGNEKPHLRGYFSLYEKC
;
A
#
# COMPACT_ATOMS: atom_id res chain seq x y z
N MET A 1 -9.82 -16.66 -7.15
CA MET A 1 -9.92 -15.65 -6.07
C MET A 1 -8.50 -15.31 -5.70
N ASN A 2 -8.09 -14.06 -5.85
CA ASN A 2 -6.71 -13.66 -5.57
C ASN A 2 -6.47 -13.76 -4.05
N VAL A 3 -5.31 -14.24 -3.62
CA VAL A 3 -4.95 -14.41 -2.21
C VAL A 3 -4.98 -13.08 -1.44
N TYR A 4 -4.93 -11.96 -2.16
CA TYR A 4 -4.95 -10.60 -1.63
C TYR A 4 -6.35 -9.98 -1.52
N ASP A 5 -7.41 -10.65 -2.03
CA ASP A 5 -8.78 -10.15 -1.98
C ASP A 5 -9.31 -10.32 -0.55
N TYR A 6 -9.19 -9.27 0.24
CA TYR A 6 -9.74 -9.19 1.58
C TYR A 6 -10.98 -8.31 1.61
N HIS A 7 -12.08 -8.87 2.10
CA HIS A 7 -13.37 -8.18 2.18
C HIS A 7 -13.62 -7.50 3.54
N GLY A 8 -12.58 -7.28 4.32
CA GLY A 8 -12.68 -6.65 5.64
C GLY A 8 -11.79 -5.42 5.77
N PHE A 9 -11.94 -4.70 6.87
CA PHE A 9 -11.03 -3.61 7.22
C PHE A 9 -9.77 -4.21 7.84
N ASP A 10 -8.67 -4.19 7.08
CA ASP A 10 -7.36 -4.70 7.53
C ASP A 10 -6.98 -4.07 8.88
N LYS A 11 -6.61 -4.93 9.83
CA LYS A 11 -6.39 -4.56 11.24
C LYS A 11 -5.37 -3.44 11.41
N ASP A 12 -4.24 -3.49 10.67
CA ASP A 12 -3.16 -2.52 10.84
C ASP A 12 -3.60 -1.12 10.41
N TYR A 13 -4.28 -1.03 9.25
CA TYR A 13 -4.82 0.24 8.77
C TYR A 13 -5.93 0.76 9.69
N ARG A 14 -6.83 -0.12 10.14
CA ARG A 14 -7.87 0.26 11.10
C ARG A 14 -7.28 0.81 12.40
N GLU A 15 -6.26 0.16 12.97
CA GLU A 15 -5.58 0.63 14.18
C GLU A 15 -4.87 1.97 13.98
N PHE A 16 -4.33 2.21 12.80
CA PHE A 16 -3.72 3.49 12.45
C PHE A 16 -4.76 4.59 12.31
N PHE A 17 -5.76 4.38 11.46
CA PHE A 17 -6.74 5.42 11.09
C PHE A 17 -7.76 5.74 12.18
N ASN A 18 -8.06 4.82 13.08
CA ASN A 18 -8.95 5.07 14.23
C ASN A 18 -8.41 6.14 15.23
N LYS A 19 -7.18 6.59 15.07
CA LYS A 19 -6.60 7.65 15.91
C LYS A 19 -7.06 9.06 15.48
N PHE A 20 -7.62 9.22 14.30
CA PHE A 20 -8.00 10.51 13.74
C PHE A 20 -9.45 10.86 14.06
N GLN A 21 -9.65 11.97 14.81
CA GLN A 21 -10.99 12.40 15.25
C GLN A 21 -11.81 13.09 14.15
N ASN A 22 -11.15 13.73 13.17
CA ASN A 22 -11.77 14.46 12.07
C ASN A 22 -11.27 13.90 10.72
N PRO A 23 -11.68 12.67 10.36
CA PRO A 23 -11.13 11.97 9.19
C PRO A 23 -11.37 12.71 7.87
N ASN A 24 -12.45 13.49 7.76
CA ASN A 24 -12.80 14.28 6.56
C ASN A 24 -11.82 15.43 6.26
N LEU A 25 -10.89 15.74 7.17
CA LEU A 25 -9.83 16.72 6.93
C LEU A 25 -8.62 16.13 6.20
N TYR A 26 -8.56 14.81 6.07
CA TYR A 26 -7.42 14.11 5.49
C TYR A 26 -7.76 13.46 4.16
N SER A 27 -6.83 13.59 3.23
CA SER A 27 -6.85 12.94 1.92
C SER A 27 -6.02 11.66 1.95
N VAL A 28 -6.58 10.57 1.45
CA VAL A 28 -5.94 9.25 1.40
C VAL A 28 -5.91 8.77 -0.04
N ILE A 29 -4.80 8.18 -0.47
CA ILE A 29 -4.72 7.44 -1.72
C ILE A 29 -4.23 6.02 -1.48
N GLU A 30 -4.87 5.03 -2.11
CA GLU A 30 -4.37 3.66 -2.20
C GLU A 30 -3.91 3.39 -3.63
N LEU A 31 -2.61 3.10 -3.80
CA LEU A 31 -2.02 2.70 -5.06
C LEU A 31 -2.19 1.18 -5.23
N GLY A 32 -2.74 0.76 -6.38
CA GLY A 32 -3.05 -0.65 -6.62
C GLY A 32 -4.17 -1.17 -5.70
N CYS A 33 -5.30 -0.47 -5.65
CA CYS A 33 -6.35 -0.74 -4.67
C CYS A 33 -7.14 -2.04 -4.91
N GLY A 34 -6.91 -2.73 -6.04
CA GLY A 34 -7.55 -3.99 -6.39
C GLY A 34 -9.07 -3.92 -6.32
N ASN A 35 -9.69 -4.77 -5.49
CA ASN A 35 -11.15 -4.81 -5.34
C ASN A 35 -11.74 -3.61 -4.57
N GLY A 36 -10.93 -2.68 -4.07
CA GLY A 36 -11.36 -1.45 -3.40
C GLY A 36 -11.81 -1.63 -1.94
N SER A 37 -11.63 -2.79 -1.33
CA SER A 37 -12.15 -3.06 0.02
C SER A 37 -11.57 -2.15 1.10
N LEU A 38 -10.27 -1.84 1.05
CA LEU A 38 -9.64 -0.94 2.01
C LEU A 38 -10.12 0.51 1.80
N CYS A 39 -10.13 0.99 0.56
CA CYS A 39 -10.68 2.30 0.20
C CYS A 39 -12.11 2.47 0.69
N TYR A 40 -12.98 1.48 0.43
CA TYR A 40 -14.37 1.49 0.90
C TYR A 40 -14.46 1.64 2.42
N ASN A 41 -13.71 0.84 3.19
CA ASN A 41 -13.74 0.90 4.64
C ASN A 41 -13.23 2.25 5.19
N LEU A 42 -12.25 2.87 4.54
CA LEU A 42 -11.76 4.20 4.90
C LEU A 42 -12.79 5.29 4.59
N GLU A 43 -13.49 5.23 3.44
CA GLU A 43 -14.60 6.12 3.12
C GLU A 43 -15.73 6.00 4.15
N GLN A 44 -16.12 4.77 4.53
CA GLN A 44 -17.13 4.55 5.57
C GLN A 44 -16.68 5.08 6.94
N SER A 45 -15.38 5.21 7.16
CA SER A 45 -14.78 5.85 8.34
C SER A 45 -14.68 7.38 8.22
N GLY A 46 -15.09 7.96 7.09
CA GLY A 46 -15.21 9.40 6.85
C GLY A 46 -13.99 10.06 6.20
N PHE A 47 -12.98 9.32 5.75
CA PHE A 47 -11.84 9.88 5.04
C PHE A 47 -12.18 10.24 3.58
N ASN A 48 -11.43 11.22 3.02
CA ASN A 48 -11.46 11.53 1.59
C ASN A 48 -10.52 10.58 0.85
N VAL A 49 -11.05 9.52 0.24
CA VAL A 49 -10.24 8.44 -0.32
C VAL A 49 -10.23 8.47 -1.84
N THR A 50 -9.05 8.23 -2.41
CA THR A 50 -8.85 7.94 -3.83
C THR A 50 -8.26 6.54 -3.95
N GLY A 51 -8.88 5.66 -4.73
CA GLY A 51 -8.30 4.39 -5.12
C GLY A 51 -7.75 4.46 -6.54
N THR A 52 -6.58 3.85 -6.79
CA THR A 52 -6.03 3.74 -8.15
C THR A 52 -5.64 2.31 -8.46
N ASP A 53 -5.82 1.92 -9.72
CA ASP A 53 -5.32 0.65 -10.24
C ASP A 53 -5.14 0.74 -11.77
N ILE A 54 -4.36 -0.17 -12.38
CA ILE A 54 -4.11 -0.18 -13.82
C ILE A 54 -5.37 -0.48 -14.65
N GLN A 55 -6.39 -1.08 -14.02
CA GLN A 55 -7.71 -1.30 -14.59
C GLN A 55 -8.76 -1.40 -13.49
N ASN A 56 -10.04 -1.36 -13.85
CA ASN A 56 -11.11 -1.43 -12.86
C ASN A 56 -11.35 -2.88 -12.41
N TYR A 57 -10.88 -3.21 -11.21
CA TYR A 57 -11.12 -4.48 -10.51
C TYR A 57 -12.13 -4.35 -9.36
N LEU A 58 -12.80 -3.19 -9.21
CA LEU A 58 -13.60 -2.90 -8.04
C LEU A 58 -14.76 -3.89 -7.86
N GLU A 59 -14.84 -4.49 -6.69
CA GLU A 59 -16.01 -5.18 -6.15
C GLU A 59 -16.77 -4.28 -5.16
N TYR A 60 -16.08 -3.31 -4.56
CA TYR A 60 -16.62 -2.30 -3.67
C TYR A 60 -16.68 -0.97 -4.40
N PHE A 61 -17.84 -0.32 -4.34
CA PHE A 61 -17.97 1.02 -4.88
C PHE A 61 -17.25 2.02 -3.97
N ILE A 62 -16.36 2.80 -4.56
CA ILE A 62 -15.67 3.92 -3.93
C ILE A 62 -15.94 5.18 -4.73
N GLY A 63 -16.09 6.32 -4.04
CA GLY A 63 -16.51 7.58 -4.65
C GLY A 63 -15.50 8.15 -5.63
N ASN A 64 -14.20 7.92 -5.42
CA ASN A 64 -13.15 8.41 -6.29
C ASN A 64 -12.19 7.28 -6.68
N PHE A 65 -12.33 6.79 -7.90
CA PHE A 65 -11.45 5.77 -8.48
C PHE A 65 -10.84 6.28 -9.79
N ILE A 66 -9.54 6.11 -9.93
CA ILE A 66 -8.77 6.55 -11.10
C ILE A 66 -8.04 5.34 -11.70
N ILE A 67 -8.23 5.08 -12.99
CA ILE A 67 -7.38 4.14 -13.72
C ILE A 67 -6.04 4.80 -13.97
N ASP A 68 -4.99 4.30 -13.32
CA ASP A 68 -3.64 4.87 -13.35
C ASP A 68 -2.58 3.77 -13.16
N ASP A 69 -1.47 3.89 -13.88
CA ASP A 69 -0.31 2.99 -13.76
C ASP A 69 0.73 3.66 -12.87
N ALA A 70 1.01 3.09 -11.70
CA ALA A 70 2.00 3.61 -10.76
C ALA A 70 3.42 3.75 -11.35
N LEU A 71 3.72 3.01 -12.44
CA LEU A 71 4.96 3.14 -13.20
C LEU A 71 4.87 4.17 -14.35
N ASN A 72 3.73 4.80 -14.57
CA ASN A 72 3.51 5.86 -15.57
C ASN A 72 2.35 6.74 -15.16
N SER A 73 2.37 7.19 -13.91
CA SER A 73 1.27 7.92 -13.28
C SER A 73 1.08 9.32 -13.86
N ARG A 74 -0.18 9.71 -13.91
CA ARG A 74 -0.61 11.08 -14.23
C ARG A 74 -1.20 11.80 -13.02
N LEU A 75 -1.07 11.22 -11.84
CA LEU A 75 -1.50 11.84 -10.60
C LEU A 75 -0.68 13.11 -10.32
N ASN A 76 -1.36 14.18 -9.98
CA ASN A 76 -0.77 15.50 -9.70
C ASN A 76 -1.30 16.13 -8.41
N MET A 77 -2.15 15.43 -7.68
CA MET A 77 -2.66 15.87 -6.38
C MET A 77 -1.74 15.34 -5.28
N LYS A 78 -1.65 16.09 -4.19
CA LYS A 78 -0.92 15.69 -2.98
C LYS A 78 -1.89 15.09 -1.98
N TYR A 79 -1.41 14.09 -1.22
CA TYR A 79 -2.22 13.36 -0.25
C TYR A 79 -1.54 13.34 1.12
N ASP A 80 -2.36 13.33 2.18
CA ASP A 80 -1.86 13.23 3.56
C ASP A 80 -1.40 11.79 3.86
N PHE A 81 -2.12 10.80 3.35
CA PHE A 81 -1.79 9.39 3.53
C PHE A 81 -1.69 8.67 2.19
N ILE A 82 -0.56 8.04 1.95
CA ILE A 82 -0.29 7.21 0.78
C ILE A 82 -0.24 5.75 1.25
N ILE A 83 -1.09 4.92 0.69
CA ILE A 83 -1.17 3.50 1.01
C ILE A 83 -0.64 2.69 -0.17
N ASP A 84 0.31 1.80 0.13
CA ASP A 84 0.71 0.69 -0.72
C ASP A 84 0.50 -0.61 0.05
N ARG A 85 -0.50 -1.39 -0.36
CA ARG A 85 -0.82 -2.69 0.23
C ARG A 85 -0.53 -3.80 -0.77
N GLY A 86 0.75 -4.09 -0.96
CA GLY A 86 1.20 -5.17 -1.82
C GLY A 86 1.38 -4.77 -3.29
N LEU A 87 1.60 -3.50 -3.58
CA LEU A 87 1.92 -3.06 -4.94
C LEU A 87 3.43 -3.10 -5.18
N ILE A 88 4.24 -2.40 -4.36
CA ILE A 88 5.69 -2.29 -4.58
C ILE A 88 6.40 -3.64 -4.63
N HIS A 89 5.95 -4.63 -3.87
CA HIS A 89 6.58 -5.95 -3.89
C HIS A 89 6.39 -6.72 -5.21
N ASN A 90 5.46 -6.25 -6.06
CA ASN A 90 5.32 -6.74 -7.44
C ASN A 90 6.09 -5.87 -8.45
N LEU A 91 6.52 -4.67 -8.07
CA LEU A 91 7.14 -3.69 -8.96
C LEU A 91 8.65 -3.55 -8.75
N ILE A 92 9.18 -3.93 -7.58
CA ILE A 92 10.56 -3.61 -7.19
C ILE A 92 11.63 -4.22 -8.13
N LEU A 93 11.30 -5.28 -8.84
CA LEU A 93 12.17 -5.91 -9.84
C LEU A 93 11.89 -5.44 -11.28
N ASP A 94 10.92 -4.54 -11.49
CA ASP A 94 10.67 -3.93 -12.81
C ASP A 94 11.76 -2.91 -13.12
N ASP A 95 12.30 -2.92 -14.33
CA ASP A 95 13.31 -1.95 -14.79
C ASP A 95 12.86 -0.48 -14.70
N ARG A 96 11.56 -0.26 -14.55
CA ARG A 96 10.94 1.07 -14.43
C ARG A 96 10.59 1.44 -12.99
N VAL A 97 11.05 0.70 -11.98
CA VAL A 97 10.67 0.93 -10.58
C VAL A 97 10.97 2.37 -10.10
N ASP A 98 11.98 3.02 -10.67
CA ASP A 98 12.27 4.44 -10.39
C ASP A 98 11.05 5.33 -10.63
N ARG A 99 10.22 5.01 -11.61
CA ARG A 99 8.98 5.74 -11.89
C ARG A 99 7.91 5.58 -10.80
N TYR A 100 7.91 4.46 -10.08
CA TYR A 100 7.06 4.33 -8.89
C TYR A 100 7.50 5.33 -7.81
N PHE A 101 8.80 5.48 -7.59
CA PHE A 101 9.33 6.47 -6.64
C PHE A 101 9.07 7.90 -7.11
N ASP A 102 9.17 8.21 -8.40
CA ASP A 102 8.73 9.49 -8.98
C ASP A 102 7.25 9.75 -8.70
N THR A 103 6.40 8.73 -8.81
CA THR A 103 4.97 8.82 -8.48
C THR A 103 4.77 9.17 -7.02
N ILE A 104 5.45 8.46 -6.10
CA ILE A 104 5.40 8.76 -4.65
C ILE A 104 5.83 10.21 -4.38
N GLU A 105 6.92 10.68 -4.96
CA GLU A 105 7.39 12.07 -4.81
C GLU A 105 6.34 13.07 -5.30
N ASN A 106 5.74 12.79 -6.46
CA ASN A 106 4.73 13.65 -7.07
C ASN A 106 3.44 13.78 -6.26
N ILE A 107 3.06 12.76 -5.48
CA ILE A 107 1.80 12.74 -4.72
C ILE A 107 1.97 13.01 -3.23
N THR A 108 3.20 13.26 -2.75
CA THR A 108 3.50 13.55 -1.35
C THR A 108 3.81 15.03 -1.11
N HIS A 109 3.60 15.51 0.10
CA HIS A 109 4.01 16.79 0.65
C HIS A 109 4.75 16.59 1.99
N ASP A 110 5.22 17.67 2.62
CA ASP A 110 6.08 17.59 3.82
C ASP A 110 5.43 16.94 5.05
N GLN A 111 4.11 16.85 5.09
CA GLN A 111 3.36 16.21 6.19
C GLN A 111 2.77 14.85 5.78
N SER A 112 3.08 14.36 4.60
CA SER A 112 2.56 13.07 4.14
C SER A 112 3.15 11.92 4.93
N VAL A 113 2.34 10.88 5.14
CA VAL A 113 2.75 9.60 5.72
C VAL A 113 2.50 8.49 4.71
N ILE A 114 3.53 7.68 4.45
CA ILE A 114 3.39 6.48 3.62
C ILE A 114 3.13 5.29 4.53
N LEU A 115 2.07 4.54 4.23
CA LEU A 115 1.69 3.30 4.90
C LEU A 115 1.95 2.14 3.95
N LEU A 116 2.93 1.32 4.26
CA LEU A 116 3.34 0.20 3.42
C LEU A 116 3.02 -1.13 4.09
N LYS A 117 2.48 -2.07 3.31
CA LYS A 117 2.37 -3.47 3.71
C LYS A 117 2.91 -4.37 2.60
N VAL A 118 3.94 -5.16 2.92
CA VAL A 118 4.63 -6.05 1.97
C VAL A 118 4.83 -7.44 2.57
N LEU A 119 5.13 -8.43 1.73
CA LEU A 119 5.46 -9.78 2.19
C LEU A 119 6.82 -9.78 2.88
N SER A 120 6.91 -10.56 3.99
CA SER A 120 8.16 -10.79 4.70
C SER A 120 8.92 -12.00 4.13
N PRO A 121 10.24 -12.12 4.35
CA PRO A 121 11.03 -13.29 3.95
C PRO A 121 10.56 -14.60 4.60
N TYR A 122 9.80 -14.48 5.70
CA TYR A 122 9.25 -15.64 6.41
C TYR A 122 7.95 -16.18 5.80
N GLU A 123 7.40 -15.52 4.76
CA GLU A 123 6.25 -16.03 4.02
C GLU A 123 6.72 -16.92 2.86
N ILE A 124 6.61 -18.23 3.06
CA ILE A 124 7.08 -19.23 2.09
C ILE A 124 5.95 -19.72 1.16
N ARG A 125 4.70 -19.39 1.44
CA ARG A 125 3.52 -19.96 0.76
C ARG A 125 3.13 -19.24 -0.52
N CYS A 126 3.50 -17.98 -0.68
CA CYS A 126 3.12 -17.16 -1.83
C CYS A 126 3.92 -17.43 -3.10
N SER A 127 4.94 -18.25 -2.98
CA SER A 127 5.65 -18.74 -4.14
C SER A 127 5.56 -20.25 -4.10
N PRO A 128 4.83 -20.89 -4.99
CA PRO A 128 5.04 -22.30 -5.25
C PRO A 128 6.47 -22.56 -5.76
N PHE A 129 7.17 -21.47 -6.13
CA PHE A 129 8.53 -21.49 -6.61
C PHE A 129 9.34 -20.46 -5.81
N VAL A 130 10.17 -20.93 -4.87
CA VAL A 130 11.11 -20.11 -4.10
C VAL A 130 12.05 -19.33 -5.03
N ASP A 131 12.20 -19.82 -6.26
CA ASP A 131 13.04 -19.26 -7.32
C ASP A 131 12.22 -18.63 -8.47
N ASP A 132 10.93 -18.26 -8.25
CA ASP A 132 10.14 -17.56 -9.25
C ASP A 132 10.59 -16.11 -9.31
N PRO A 133 11.34 -15.70 -10.38
CA PRO A 133 11.80 -14.33 -10.53
C PRO A 133 10.64 -13.35 -10.72
N ASP A 134 9.45 -13.85 -11.11
CA ASP A 134 8.25 -13.05 -11.36
C ASP A 134 7.31 -13.00 -10.14
N GLY A 135 7.66 -13.71 -9.05
CA GLY A 135 6.87 -13.73 -7.83
C GLY A 135 7.03 -12.46 -6.99
N PRO A 136 6.08 -12.17 -6.07
CA PRO A 136 6.19 -11.00 -5.21
C PRO A 136 7.48 -11.00 -4.40
N TYR A 137 8.21 -9.89 -4.45
CA TYR A 137 9.44 -9.70 -3.69
C TYR A 137 9.17 -9.73 -2.18
N ARG A 138 10.10 -10.25 -1.40
CA ARG A 138 10.02 -10.35 0.05
C ARG A 138 11.07 -9.46 0.68
N PHE A 139 10.62 -8.32 1.17
CA PHE A 139 11.48 -7.34 1.82
C PHE A 139 11.96 -7.83 3.18
N ASN A 140 13.24 -7.65 3.49
CA ASN A 140 13.74 -7.73 4.84
C ASN A 140 13.61 -6.37 5.56
N GLU A 141 13.87 -6.35 6.88
CA GLU A 141 13.69 -5.14 7.69
C GLU A 141 14.64 -4.01 7.31
N ASP A 142 15.87 -4.32 6.92
CA ASP A 142 16.88 -3.30 6.59
C ASP A 142 16.54 -2.62 5.26
N GLU A 143 16.09 -3.40 4.26
CA GLU A 143 15.58 -2.85 3.00
C GLU A 143 14.38 -1.90 3.24
N LEU A 144 13.47 -2.29 4.16
CA LEU A 144 12.32 -1.46 4.48
C LEU A 144 12.70 -0.16 5.19
N LYS A 145 13.72 -0.17 6.06
CA LYS A 145 14.17 1.05 6.73
C LYS A 145 14.63 2.11 5.76
N ASP A 146 15.25 1.72 4.65
CA ASP A 146 15.86 2.63 3.68
C ASP A 146 15.03 2.86 2.42
N LEU A 147 13.89 2.15 2.25
CA LEU A 147 13.13 2.09 0.99
C LEU A 147 12.76 3.47 0.40
N TYR A 148 12.37 4.43 1.25
CA TYR A 148 11.99 5.78 0.82
C TYR A 148 12.96 6.87 1.30
N TYR A 149 14.19 6.47 1.70
CA TYR A 149 15.17 7.41 2.25
C TYR A 149 15.58 8.49 1.25
N GLU A 150 15.83 8.12 -0.02
CA GLU A 150 16.20 9.07 -1.08
C GLU A 150 15.09 10.09 -1.38
N LEU A 151 13.84 9.78 -1.05
CA LEU A 151 12.71 10.72 -1.14
C LEU A 151 12.56 11.59 0.12
N GLY A 152 13.49 11.51 1.07
CA GLY A 152 13.45 12.26 2.32
C GLY A 152 12.47 11.72 3.36
N PHE A 153 12.11 10.42 3.29
CA PHE A 153 11.29 9.76 4.29
C PHE A 153 12.13 8.79 5.12
N LYS A 154 11.84 8.72 6.41
CA LYS A 154 12.39 7.70 7.30
C LYS A 154 11.31 6.74 7.76
N CYS A 155 11.68 5.48 7.93
CA CYS A 155 10.83 4.49 8.57
C CYS A 155 10.68 4.84 10.07
N SER A 156 9.50 5.32 10.46
CA SER A 156 9.19 5.70 11.85
C SER A 156 8.58 4.54 12.65
N TYR A 157 8.05 3.54 11.95
CA TYR A 157 7.45 2.36 12.56
C TYR A 157 7.56 1.16 11.63
N LEU A 158 7.88 -0.01 12.17
CA LEU A 158 7.97 -1.29 11.47
C LEU A 158 7.54 -2.41 12.40
N LYS A 159 6.67 -3.30 11.95
CA LYS A 159 6.27 -4.50 12.69
C LYS A 159 6.00 -5.69 11.79
N ASP A 160 6.23 -6.88 12.32
CA ASP A 160 5.67 -8.11 11.77
C ASP A 160 4.14 -8.07 11.80
N THR A 161 3.53 -8.54 10.73
CA THR A 161 2.07 -8.61 10.59
C THR A 161 1.65 -9.71 9.63
N TYR A 162 0.37 -9.69 9.29
CA TYR A 162 -0.22 -10.60 8.32
C TYR A 162 -1.04 -9.82 7.29
N PHE A 163 -1.01 -10.28 6.05
CA PHE A 163 -2.05 -9.94 5.10
C PHE A 163 -3.31 -10.71 5.51
N TYR A 164 -4.26 -9.99 6.10
CA TYR A 164 -5.53 -10.55 6.50
C TYR A 164 -6.39 -10.73 5.26
N GLY A 165 -6.43 -11.97 4.75
CA GLY A 165 -7.25 -12.40 3.64
C GLY A 165 -8.43 -13.25 4.10
N ASN A 166 -9.27 -13.68 3.17
CA ASN A 166 -10.37 -14.59 3.44
C ASN A 166 -9.90 -16.01 3.77
N GLU A 167 -8.73 -16.39 3.28
CA GLU A 167 -8.13 -17.71 3.50
C GLU A 167 -7.20 -17.71 4.70
N LYS A 168 -7.25 -18.80 5.47
CA LYS A 168 -6.34 -19.04 6.59
C LYS A 168 -5.43 -20.22 6.26
N PRO A 169 -4.18 -20.19 6.75
CA PRO A 169 -3.53 -19.16 7.56
C PRO A 169 -3.19 -17.92 6.72
N HIS A 170 -3.28 -16.71 7.31
CA HIS A 170 -2.94 -15.46 6.64
C HIS A 170 -1.46 -15.38 6.25
N LEU A 171 -1.14 -14.65 5.18
CA LEU A 171 0.23 -14.46 4.70
C LEU A 171 1.02 -13.55 5.64
N ARG A 172 2.27 -13.94 5.95
CA ARG A 172 3.16 -13.12 6.79
C ARG A 172 3.71 -11.94 6.00
N GLY A 173 3.76 -10.80 6.66
CA GLY A 173 4.26 -9.57 6.06
C GLY A 173 4.83 -8.61 7.09
N TYR A 174 5.25 -7.46 6.60
CA TYR A 174 5.60 -6.29 7.40
C TYR A 174 4.61 -5.17 7.14
N PHE A 175 4.30 -4.42 8.19
CA PHE A 175 3.61 -3.13 8.11
C PHE A 175 4.55 -2.04 8.59
N SER A 176 4.74 -1.01 7.77
CA SER A 176 5.65 0.09 8.06
C SER A 176 5.03 1.44 7.76
N LEU A 177 5.49 2.46 8.50
CA LEU A 177 5.13 3.85 8.33
C LEU A 177 6.39 4.66 8.03
N TYR A 178 6.25 5.59 7.09
CA TYR A 178 7.33 6.50 6.72
C TYR A 178 6.84 7.94 6.80
N GLU A 179 7.63 8.78 7.44
CA GLU A 179 7.37 10.20 7.66
C GLU A 179 8.53 11.02 7.11
N LYS A 180 8.26 12.23 6.61
CA LYS A 180 9.32 13.14 6.14
C LYS A 180 10.33 13.42 7.25
N CYS A 181 11.61 13.51 6.86
CA CYS A 181 12.72 13.82 7.76
C CYS A 181 12.71 15.29 8.20
#